data_325c600490a84f2ef837409d972db215
#
_entry.id   325c600490a84f2ef837409d972db215
#
_cell.length_a   1.000
_cell.length_b   1.000
_cell.length_c   1.000
_cell.angle_alpha   90.00
_cell.angle_beta   90.00
_cell.angle_gamma   90.00
#
_symmetry.space_group_name_H-M   'P 1'
#
loop_
_entity.id
_entity.type
_entity.pdbx_description
1 polymer ?
#
loop_
_entity_poly.entity_id
_entity_poly.type
_entity_poly.pdbx_seq_one_letter_code
_entity_poly.pdbx_strand_id
1 'polypeptide(L)'
;MDRPVTTLFMLMSVDGKISTGATDNLDLDRDLPKIAGVQEGLHQYYEIEQTTDLWSLNSGRVQEKLGVNSKEMPNKLPVSFVMIDNHHLIKQGIRYFCARSKEFVLVTSNADHPAFQMDEDNLHIICQSKLSLPDALAQLKSEYGCQRITIQSGGTLNGLFLREKLFDYIDIVIAPILVGGKDTSTLIDGRSLLSESELSQLGVLKLQECMVLENSYLRLRYQVIH
;
A
#
# COMPACT_ATOMS: atom_id res chain seq x y z
N MET A 1 -10.19 -6.40 18.32
CA MET A 1 -10.96 -5.46 17.45
C MET A 1 -11.45 -6.24 16.24
N ASP A 2 -12.72 -6.04 15.88
CA ASP A 2 -13.29 -6.72 14.70
C ASP A 2 -12.96 -5.90 13.43
N ARG A 3 -11.94 -6.33 12.69
CA ARG A 3 -11.42 -5.69 11.48
C ARG A 3 -11.11 -6.72 10.40
N PRO A 4 -10.91 -6.31 9.13
CA PRO A 4 -10.43 -7.21 8.09
C PRO A 4 -9.08 -7.83 8.45
N VAL A 5 -8.83 -9.02 7.93
CA VAL A 5 -7.46 -9.56 7.87
C VAL A 5 -6.65 -8.71 6.91
N THR A 6 -5.47 -8.24 7.32
CA THR A 6 -4.63 -7.35 6.53
C THR A 6 -3.35 -8.04 6.08
N THR A 7 -2.99 -7.86 4.81
CA THR A 7 -1.74 -8.35 4.22
C THR A 7 -0.98 -7.19 3.61
N LEU A 8 0.21 -6.88 4.09
CA LEU A 8 1.12 -5.98 3.36
C LEU A 8 1.70 -6.73 2.17
N PHE A 9 1.42 -6.28 0.95
CA PHE A 9 1.99 -6.83 -0.28
C PHE A 9 2.79 -5.76 -1.01
N MET A 10 4.10 -5.98 -1.19
CA MET A 10 4.99 -4.99 -1.78
C MET A 10 6.15 -5.63 -2.54
N LEU A 11 6.63 -4.89 -3.57
CA LEU A 11 7.94 -5.09 -4.18
C LEU A 11 8.98 -4.26 -3.42
N MET A 12 10.15 -4.83 -3.13
CA MET A 12 11.27 -4.11 -2.54
C MET A 12 12.63 -4.61 -3.06
N SER A 13 13.67 -3.81 -2.85
CA SER A 13 15.06 -4.22 -3.05
C SER A 13 15.56 -5.13 -1.92
N VAL A 14 16.72 -5.76 -2.09
CA VAL A 14 17.38 -6.59 -1.05
C VAL A 14 17.64 -5.80 0.24
N ASP A 15 17.94 -4.51 0.13
CA ASP A 15 18.14 -3.61 1.27
C ASP A 15 16.85 -2.89 1.74
N GLY A 16 15.66 -3.41 1.36
CA GLY A 16 14.37 -3.00 1.88
C GLY A 16 13.80 -1.70 1.32
N LYS A 17 14.31 -1.22 0.19
CA LYS A 17 13.80 0.00 -0.46
C LYS A 17 12.60 -0.30 -1.37
N ILE A 18 11.60 0.59 -1.35
CA ILE A 18 10.42 0.54 -2.21
C ILE A 18 10.43 1.64 -3.28
N SER A 19 11.52 2.38 -3.38
CA SER A 19 11.79 3.38 -4.42
C SER A 19 13.27 3.28 -4.79
N THR A 20 13.64 3.80 -5.96
CA THR A 20 15.05 3.87 -6.41
C THR A 20 15.77 5.15 -5.96
N GLY A 21 15.06 6.06 -5.30
CA GLY A 21 15.65 7.28 -4.76
C GLY A 21 14.66 8.14 -3.97
N ALA A 22 15.08 9.35 -3.61
CA ALA A 22 14.37 10.24 -2.68
C ALA A 22 13.34 11.17 -3.36
N THR A 23 13.22 11.14 -4.69
CA THR A 23 12.30 12.03 -5.44
C THR A 23 11.12 11.27 -6.01
N ASP A 24 10.03 11.99 -6.30
CA ASP A 24 8.82 11.41 -6.89
C ASP A 24 8.99 10.86 -8.31
N ASN A 25 10.04 11.26 -8.99
CA ASN A 25 10.36 10.75 -10.32
C ASN A 25 11.01 9.37 -10.31
N LEU A 26 11.40 8.88 -9.14
CA LEU A 26 12.06 7.59 -8.95
C LEU A 26 11.10 6.59 -8.29
N ASP A 27 11.00 5.42 -8.90
CA ASP A 27 10.06 4.39 -8.48
C ASP A 27 10.61 3.01 -8.84
N LEU A 28 10.47 2.03 -7.94
CA LEU A 28 11.13 0.75 -8.09
C LEU A 28 10.65 0.01 -9.35
N ASP A 29 9.35 -0.11 -9.55
CA ASP A 29 8.79 -0.85 -10.68
C ASP A 29 9.16 -0.20 -12.03
N ARG A 30 9.09 1.14 -12.11
CA ARG A 30 9.41 1.88 -13.34
C ARG A 30 10.88 1.87 -13.69
N ASP A 31 11.74 1.74 -12.69
CA ASP A 31 13.17 1.92 -12.87
C ASP A 31 13.90 0.60 -13.03
N LEU A 32 13.41 -0.51 -12.46
CA LEU A 32 14.00 -1.84 -12.63
C LEU A 32 14.33 -2.20 -14.08
N PRO A 33 13.45 -2.00 -15.07
CA PRO A 33 13.74 -2.31 -16.46
C PRO A 33 14.85 -1.45 -17.09
N LYS A 34 15.25 -0.35 -16.45
CA LYS A 34 16.28 0.59 -16.94
C LYS A 34 17.66 0.29 -16.36
N ILE A 35 17.74 -0.58 -15.34
CA ILE A 35 18.99 -0.86 -14.63
C ILE A 35 19.78 -1.91 -15.40
N ALA A 36 20.97 -1.54 -15.87
CA ALA A 36 21.85 -2.46 -16.59
C ALA A 36 22.19 -3.70 -15.73
N GLY A 37 22.02 -4.89 -16.31
CA GLY A 37 22.29 -6.17 -15.64
C GLY A 37 21.11 -6.75 -14.87
N VAL A 38 20.04 -6.01 -14.63
CA VAL A 38 18.80 -6.57 -14.08
C VAL A 38 18.09 -7.35 -15.18
N GLN A 39 17.86 -8.64 -14.95
CA GLN A 39 17.05 -9.45 -15.84
C GLN A 39 15.56 -9.20 -15.57
N GLU A 40 14.75 -9.30 -16.62
CA GLU A 40 13.31 -9.15 -16.49
C GLU A 40 12.74 -10.24 -15.56
N GLY A 41 11.94 -9.87 -14.61
CA GLY A 41 11.33 -10.75 -13.60
C GLY A 41 10.19 -10.01 -12.88
N LEU A 42 9.98 -8.73 -13.21
CA LEU A 42 8.98 -7.86 -12.61
C LEU A 42 7.54 -8.34 -12.91
N HIS A 43 7.32 -9.01 -14.06
CA HIS A 43 6.01 -9.59 -14.41
C HIS A 43 5.49 -10.52 -13.30
N GLN A 44 6.38 -11.28 -12.63
CA GLN A 44 5.99 -12.19 -11.56
C GLN A 44 5.35 -11.45 -10.37
N TYR A 45 5.86 -10.25 -10.04
CA TYR A 45 5.22 -9.40 -9.02
C TYR A 45 3.78 -9.05 -9.40
N TYR A 46 3.55 -8.63 -10.66
CA TYR A 46 2.20 -8.29 -11.13
C TYR A 46 1.28 -9.50 -11.26
N GLU A 47 1.81 -10.67 -11.60
CA GLU A 47 1.02 -11.92 -11.62
C GLU A 47 0.59 -12.31 -10.19
N ILE A 48 1.48 -12.19 -9.21
CA ILE A 48 1.16 -12.43 -7.81
C ILE A 48 0.14 -11.39 -7.31
N GLU A 49 0.29 -10.11 -7.68
CA GLU A 49 -0.63 -9.05 -7.33
C GLU A 49 -2.08 -9.38 -7.74
N GLN A 50 -2.28 -9.96 -8.90
CA GLN A 50 -3.61 -10.37 -9.40
C GLN A 50 -4.25 -11.48 -8.55
N THR A 51 -3.49 -12.15 -7.69
CA THR A 51 -3.99 -13.20 -6.78
C THR A 51 -4.24 -12.69 -5.36
N THR A 52 -4.04 -11.39 -5.10
CA THR A 52 -4.25 -10.77 -3.79
C THR A 52 -5.74 -10.57 -3.48
N ASP A 53 -6.04 -9.98 -2.33
CA ASP A 53 -7.42 -9.76 -1.90
C ASP A 53 -8.18 -8.82 -2.86
N LEU A 54 -9.50 -8.99 -2.94
CA LEU A 54 -10.38 -8.13 -3.76
C LEU A 54 -10.62 -6.73 -3.14
N TRP A 55 -9.99 -6.44 -2.02
CA TRP A 55 -9.88 -5.13 -1.42
C TRP A 55 -8.42 -4.72 -1.36
N SER A 56 -8.09 -3.54 -1.87
CA SER A 56 -6.73 -2.98 -1.87
C SER A 56 -6.72 -1.61 -1.23
N LEU A 57 -5.84 -1.42 -0.23
CA LEU A 57 -5.65 -0.13 0.45
C LEU A 57 -4.35 0.51 -0.01
N ASN A 58 -4.47 1.76 -0.43
CA ASN A 58 -3.38 2.60 -0.91
C ASN A 58 -3.39 3.97 -0.22
N SER A 59 -2.41 4.81 -0.51
CA SER A 59 -2.40 6.21 -0.10
C SER A 59 -2.50 7.16 -1.28
N GLY A 60 -3.24 8.26 -1.12
CA GLY A 60 -3.38 9.30 -2.15
C GLY A 60 -2.03 9.88 -2.57
N ARG A 61 -1.10 10.04 -1.63
CA ARG A 61 0.28 10.50 -1.91
C ARG A 61 1.03 9.61 -2.90
N VAL A 62 0.94 8.28 -2.74
CA VAL A 62 1.57 7.34 -3.67
C VAL A 62 0.89 7.41 -5.03
N GLN A 63 -0.44 7.48 -5.06
CA GLN A 63 -1.20 7.53 -6.31
C GLN A 63 -1.01 8.86 -7.07
N GLU A 64 -0.86 9.98 -6.37
CA GLU A 64 -0.46 11.26 -6.97
C GLU A 64 0.92 11.15 -7.63
N LYS A 65 1.92 10.60 -6.90
CA LYS A 65 3.27 10.31 -7.44
C LYS A 65 3.21 9.47 -8.72
N LEU A 66 2.31 8.49 -8.78
CA LEU A 66 2.07 7.65 -9.95
C LEU A 66 1.27 8.34 -11.06
N GLY A 67 0.93 9.63 -10.88
CA GLY A 67 0.29 10.48 -11.88
C GLY A 67 -1.20 10.23 -12.05
N VAL A 68 -1.90 9.63 -11.07
CA VAL A 68 -3.32 9.28 -11.19
C VAL A 68 -4.22 10.48 -11.49
N ASN A 69 -3.80 11.67 -11.05
CA ASN A 69 -4.54 12.91 -11.27
C ASN A 69 -4.59 13.40 -12.73
N SER A 70 -3.83 12.75 -13.62
CA SER A 70 -3.76 13.08 -15.05
C SER A 70 -3.90 11.86 -15.97
N LYS A 71 -4.16 10.67 -15.40
CA LYS A 71 -4.35 9.44 -16.18
C LYS A 71 -5.68 9.48 -16.94
N GLU A 72 -5.69 8.80 -18.09
CA GLU A 72 -6.91 8.48 -18.82
C GLU A 72 -7.79 7.51 -18.01
N MET A 73 -9.10 7.49 -18.34
CA MET A 73 -10.03 6.63 -17.64
C MET A 73 -9.68 5.16 -17.85
N PRO A 74 -9.58 4.36 -16.79
CA PRO A 74 -9.16 2.98 -16.84
C PRO A 74 -10.31 2.04 -17.15
N ASN A 75 -9.97 0.79 -17.49
CA ASN A 75 -10.93 -0.30 -17.44
C ASN A 75 -11.32 -0.62 -15.98
N LYS A 76 -12.59 -0.98 -15.78
CA LYS A 76 -13.10 -1.40 -14.47
C LYS A 76 -12.51 -2.75 -14.06
N LEU A 77 -12.11 -2.85 -12.79
CA LEU A 77 -11.63 -4.07 -12.15
C LEU A 77 -12.66 -4.59 -11.14
N PRO A 78 -12.68 -5.89 -10.86
CA PRO A 78 -13.53 -6.46 -9.81
C PRO A 78 -13.01 -6.17 -8.38
N VAL A 79 -12.06 -5.27 -8.24
CA VAL A 79 -11.39 -4.90 -6.99
C VAL A 79 -12.02 -3.64 -6.42
N SER A 80 -12.24 -3.62 -5.11
CA SER A 80 -12.60 -2.42 -4.35
C SER A 80 -11.34 -1.75 -3.83
N PHE A 81 -11.23 -0.43 -4.03
CA PHE A 81 -10.08 0.33 -3.57
C PHE A 81 -10.42 1.19 -2.35
N VAL A 82 -9.54 1.17 -1.38
CA VAL A 82 -9.55 2.07 -0.22
C VAL A 82 -8.37 3.03 -0.36
N MET A 83 -8.63 4.31 -0.22
CA MET A 83 -7.60 5.35 -0.32
C MET A 83 -7.54 6.18 0.94
N ILE A 84 -6.39 6.22 1.59
CA ILE A 84 -6.14 7.16 2.68
C ILE A 84 -5.56 8.42 2.08
N ASP A 85 -6.33 9.51 2.10
CA ASP A 85 -5.92 10.78 1.52
C ASP A 85 -6.56 11.98 2.18
N ASN A 86 -5.78 13.06 2.30
CA ASN A 86 -6.27 14.35 2.77
C ASN A 86 -6.16 15.45 1.70
N HIS A 87 -5.17 15.37 0.78
CA HIS A 87 -4.84 16.52 -0.06
C HIS A 87 -4.30 16.18 -1.45
N HIS A 88 -4.03 14.92 -1.75
CA HIS A 88 -3.27 14.54 -2.95
C HIS A 88 -4.16 14.22 -4.15
N LEU A 89 -5.34 13.64 -3.91
CA LEU A 89 -6.27 13.35 -4.99
C LEU A 89 -7.13 14.58 -5.31
N ILE A 90 -7.11 14.98 -6.58
CA ILE A 90 -8.06 15.96 -7.13
C ILE A 90 -9.25 15.21 -7.75
N LYS A 91 -10.28 15.93 -8.18
CA LYS A 91 -11.50 15.35 -8.78
C LYS A 91 -11.21 14.33 -9.90
N GLN A 92 -10.19 14.57 -10.73
CA GLN A 92 -9.82 13.65 -11.81
C GLN A 92 -9.28 12.32 -11.27
N GLY A 93 -8.41 12.34 -10.25
CA GLY A 93 -7.89 11.13 -9.62
C GLY A 93 -8.98 10.34 -8.89
N ILE A 94 -9.95 11.02 -8.29
CA ILE A 94 -11.11 10.38 -7.66
C ILE A 94 -11.97 9.70 -8.73
N ARG A 95 -12.31 10.38 -9.85
CA ARG A 95 -13.04 9.78 -10.97
C ARG A 95 -12.33 8.58 -11.55
N TYR A 96 -11.00 8.66 -11.68
CA TYR A 96 -10.18 7.53 -12.13
C TYR A 96 -10.42 6.29 -11.25
N PHE A 97 -10.40 6.45 -9.92
CA PHE A 97 -10.66 5.32 -9.01
C PHE A 97 -12.11 4.87 -9.02
N CYS A 98 -13.08 5.77 -9.12
CA CYS A 98 -14.50 5.38 -9.29
C CYS A 98 -14.69 4.54 -10.55
N ALA A 99 -14.11 4.95 -11.68
CA ALA A 99 -14.18 4.19 -12.93
C ALA A 99 -13.47 2.83 -12.85
N ARG A 100 -12.33 2.76 -12.14
CA ARG A 100 -11.51 1.55 -12.01
C ARG A 100 -12.09 0.52 -11.04
N SER A 101 -12.78 0.96 -10.00
CA SER A 101 -13.13 0.15 -8.83
C SER A 101 -14.51 -0.49 -8.94
N LYS A 102 -14.69 -1.63 -8.25
CA LYS A 102 -16.01 -2.10 -7.86
C LYS A 102 -16.63 -1.11 -6.88
N GLU A 103 -15.98 -0.86 -5.75
CA GLU A 103 -16.29 0.18 -4.77
C GLU A 103 -15.02 1.03 -4.55
N PHE A 104 -15.18 2.31 -4.36
CA PHE A 104 -14.09 3.23 -3.99
C PHE A 104 -14.40 3.87 -2.63
N VAL A 105 -13.59 3.57 -1.63
CA VAL A 105 -13.73 4.14 -0.28
C VAL A 105 -12.58 5.11 -0.02
N LEU A 106 -12.89 6.38 0.16
CA LEU A 106 -11.95 7.38 0.62
C LEU A 106 -11.98 7.50 2.13
N VAL A 107 -10.84 7.35 2.80
CA VAL A 107 -10.66 7.65 4.22
C VAL A 107 -9.91 8.96 4.34
N THR A 108 -10.52 9.95 4.97
CA THR A 108 -9.95 11.30 5.07
C THR A 108 -10.21 11.94 6.43
N SER A 109 -9.33 12.84 6.85
CA SER A 109 -9.57 13.77 7.96
C SER A 109 -9.71 15.22 7.49
N ASN A 110 -9.81 15.44 6.18
CA ASN A 110 -10.03 16.75 5.56
C ASN A 110 -11.51 16.89 5.18
N ALA A 111 -12.26 17.70 5.91
CA ALA A 111 -13.67 17.97 5.62
C ALA A 111 -13.90 18.73 4.29
N ASP A 112 -12.87 19.38 3.76
CA ASP A 112 -12.90 20.11 2.49
C ASP A 112 -12.35 19.28 1.31
N HIS A 113 -12.21 17.95 1.50
CA HIS A 113 -11.70 17.09 0.44
C HIS A 113 -12.59 17.15 -0.81
N PRO A 114 -12.02 17.22 -2.04
CA PRO A 114 -12.80 17.34 -3.28
C PRO A 114 -13.84 16.23 -3.49
N ALA A 115 -13.67 15.07 -2.88
CA ALA A 115 -14.60 13.94 -2.96
C ALA A 115 -16.01 14.28 -2.44
N PHE A 116 -16.14 15.19 -1.46
CA PHE A 116 -17.45 15.62 -0.95
C PHE A 116 -18.31 16.40 -1.96
N GLN A 117 -17.69 16.85 -3.06
CA GLN A 117 -18.36 17.57 -4.12
C GLN A 117 -18.63 16.69 -5.36
N MET A 118 -18.49 15.38 -5.22
CA MET A 118 -18.66 14.43 -6.32
C MET A 118 -19.91 13.60 -6.11
N ASP A 119 -20.55 13.26 -7.21
CA ASP A 119 -21.75 12.41 -7.26
C ASP A 119 -21.42 11.18 -8.12
N GLU A 120 -20.84 10.17 -7.48
CA GLU A 120 -20.43 8.91 -8.09
C GLU A 120 -21.02 7.76 -7.28
N ASP A 121 -21.78 6.87 -7.90
CA ASP A 121 -22.57 5.83 -7.24
C ASP A 121 -21.75 4.89 -6.36
N ASN A 122 -20.48 4.66 -6.71
CA ASN A 122 -19.57 3.74 -6.00
C ASN A 122 -18.50 4.46 -5.16
N LEU A 123 -18.68 5.77 -4.92
CA LEU A 123 -17.80 6.55 -4.04
C LEU A 123 -18.37 6.58 -2.62
N HIS A 124 -17.60 6.13 -1.67
CA HIS A 124 -17.92 6.18 -0.24
C HIS A 124 -16.85 6.98 0.49
N ILE A 125 -17.25 7.74 1.52
CA ILE A 125 -16.31 8.59 2.27
C ILE A 125 -16.42 8.26 3.75
N ILE A 126 -15.31 7.80 4.34
CA ILE A 126 -15.10 7.69 5.77
C ILE A 126 -14.36 8.94 6.23
N CYS A 127 -15.10 9.88 6.84
CA CYS A 127 -14.53 11.12 7.34
C CYS A 127 -14.30 11.03 8.85
N GLN A 128 -13.08 11.27 9.29
CA GLN A 128 -12.69 11.23 10.70
C GLN A 128 -12.11 12.58 11.11
N SER A 129 -12.35 13.04 12.32
CA SER A 129 -11.73 14.28 12.83
C SER A 129 -10.21 14.18 12.96
N LYS A 130 -9.70 12.97 13.18
CA LYS A 130 -8.30 12.58 13.18
C LYS A 130 -8.21 11.16 12.64
N LEU A 131 -7.26 10.89 11.75
CA LEU A 131 -7.07 9.55 11.17
C LEU A 131 -6.86 8.50 12.28
N SER A 132 -7.74 7.51 12.29
CA SER A 132 -7.68 6.29 13.09
C SER A 132 -7.77 5.10 12.15
N LEU A 133 -6.65 4.42 11.91
CA LEU A 133 -6.62 3.22 11.07
C LEU A 133 -7.48 2.08 11.64
N PRO A 134 -7.45 1.81 12.98
CA PRO A 134 -8.31 0.79 13.56
C PRO A 134 -9.79 1.03 13.30
N ASP A 135 -10.27 2.27 13.49
CA ASP A 135 -11.68 2.60 13.29
C ASP A 135 -12.07 2.54 11.81
N ALA A 136 -11.20 3.02 10.91
CA ALA A 136 -11.41 2.91 9.47
C ALA A 136 -11.51 1.45 9.02
N LEU A 137 -10.62 0.57 9.50
CA LEU A 137 -10.67 -0.86 9.20
C LEU A 137 -11.93 -1.53 9.78
N ALA A 138 -12.33 -1.19 11.01
CA ALA A 138 -13.56 -1.70 11.61
C ALA A 138 -14.78 -1.31 10.78
N GLN A 139 -14.87 -0.06 10.34
CA GLN A 139 -15.94 0.44 9.49
C GLN A 139 -15.93 -0.23 8.11
N LEU A 140 -14.77 -0.43 7.48
CA LEU A 140 -14.64 -1.19 6.23
C LEU A 140 -15.24 -2.60 6.36
N LYS A 141 -15.03 -3.26 7.49
CA LYS A 141 -15.58 -4.59 7.73
C LYS A 141 -17.09 -4.56 7.97
N SER A 142 -17.56 -3.68 8.86
CA SER A 142 -18.94 -3.66 9.30
C SER A 142 -19.91 -3.11 8.26
N GLU A 143 -19.53 -2.08 7.52
CA GLU A 143 -20.41 -1.37 6.60
C GLU A 143 -20.24 -1.80 5.14
N TYR A 144 -19.00 -2.16 4.74
CA TYR A 144 -18.68 -2.51 3.35
C TYR A 144 -18.38 -4.00 3.15
N GLY A 145 -18.44 -4.82 4.21
CA GLY A 145 -18.23 -6.26 4.12
C GLY A 145 -16.80 -6.69 3.80
N CYS A 146 -15.82 -5.81 3.98
CA CYS A 146 -14.41 -6.11 3.74
C CYS A 146 -13.91 -7.13 4.78
N GLN A 147 -13.67 -8.37 4.37
CA GLN A 147 -13.18 -9.42 5.26
C GLN A 147 -11.64 -9.52 5.25
N ARG A 148 -11.05 -9.23 4.10
CA ARG A 148 -9.60 -9.26 3.87
C ARG A 148 -9.20 -8.09 3.00
N ILE A 149 -8.03 -7.50 3.26
CA ILE A 149 -7.54 -6.34 2.51
C ILE A 149 -6.03 -6.41 2.32
N THR A 150 -5.59 -6.17 1.10
CA THR A 150 -4.18 -6.03 0.75
C THR A 150 -3.75 -4.58 0.88
N ILE A 151 -2.67 -4.33 1.61
CA ILE A 151 -2.09 -3.01 1.82
C ILE A 151 -0.92 -2.83 0.84
N GLN A 152 -1.01 -1.79 0.01
CA GLN A 152 0.02 -1.42 -0.97
C GLN A 152 0.30 0.07 -0.85
N SER A 153 0.89 0.48 0.26
CA SER A 153 1.08 1.90 0.58
C SER A 153 2.54 2.27 0.77
N GLY A 154 2.82 3.57 0.93
CA GLY A 154 4.18 4.05 1.19
C GLY A 154 4.65 3.75 2.61
N GLY A 155 5.97 3.73 2.80
CA GLY A 155 6.62 3.35 4.05
C GLY A 155 6.11 4.06 5.30
N THR A 156 5.74 5.33 5.20
CA THR A 156 5.19 6.10 6.34
C THR A 156 3.84 5.54 6.80
N LEU A 157 2.92 5.23 5.89
CA LEU A 157 1.63 4.66 6.25
C LEU A 157 1.80 3.21 6.73
N ASN A 158 2.69 2.44 6.10
CA ASN A 158 3.07 1.10 6.59
C ASN A 158 3.64 1.16 8.01
N GLY A 159 4.40 2.21 8.34
CA GLY A 159 4.91 2.45 9.69
C GLY A 159 3.79 2.65 10.73
N LEU A 160 2.71 3.36 10.37
CA LEU A 160 1.53 3.51 11.24
C LEU A 160 0.83 2.15 11.43
N PHE A 161 0.60 1.38 10.37
CA PHE A 161 0.04 0.02 10.48
C PHE A 161 0.86 -0.86 11.41
N LEU A 162 2.19 -0.82 11.33
CA LEU A 162 3.07 -1.56 12.21
C LEU A 162 2.91 -1.14 13.68
N ARG A 163 2.98 0.18 13.96
CA ARG A 163 2.90 0.71 15.33
C ARG A 163 1.57 0.43 16.01
N GLU A 164 0.49 0.39 15.22
CA GLU A 164 -0.85 0.07 15.71
C GLU A 164 -1.17 -1.43 15.67
N LYS A 165 -0.17 -2.28 15.35
CA LYS A 165 -0.29 -3.76 15.28
C LYS A 165 -1.42 -4.21 14.36
N LEU A 166 -1.52 -3.59 13.19
CA LEU A 166 -2.60 -3.82 12.24
C LEU A 166 -2.25 -4.77 11.09
N PHE A 167 -1.02 -5.25 10.98
CA PHE A 167 -0.65 -6.29 10.00
C PHE A 167 -0.88 -7.68 10.57
N ASP A 168 -1.55 -8.55 9.81
CA ASP A 168 -1.68 -9.99 10.09
C ASP A 168 -0.67 -10.79 9.28
N TYR A 169 -0.42 -10.37 8.03
CA TYR A 169 0.53 -11.01 7.12
C TYR A 169 1.39 -9.98 6.40
N ILE A 170 2.59 -10.43 6.06
CA ILE A 170 3.52 -9.71 5.18
C ILE A 170 3.84 -10.63 4.00
N ASP A 171 3.67 -10.15 2.79
CA ASP A 171 3.95 -10.87 1.53
C ASP A 171 4.79 -9.94 0.66
N ILE A 172 6.06 -10.22 0.50
CA ILE A 172 7.00 -9.34 -0.19
C ILE A 172 7.70 -10.06 -1.33
N VAL A 173 7.82 -9.36 -2.45
CA VAL A 173 8.67 -9.76 -3.55
C VAL A 173 9.96 -8.93 -3.48
N ILE A 174 11.10 -9.60 -3.49
CA ILE A 174 12.42 -8.98 -3.40
C ILE A 174 13.06 -8.99 -4.79
N ALA A 175 13.30 -7.79 -5.34
CA ALA A 175 14.06 -7.61 -6.56
C ALA A 175 15.56 -7.74 -6.29
N PRO A 176 16.35 -8.33 -7.21
CA PRO A 176 17.77 -8.62 -7.01
C PRO A 176 18.66 -7.38 -7.19
N ILE A 177 18.37 -6.31 -6.46
CA ILE A 177 19.12 -5.05 -6.49
C ILE A 177 19.38 -4.52 -5.09
N LEU A 178 20.40 -3.68 -4.96
CA LEU A 178 20.68 -2.83 -3.82
C LEU A 178 20.51 -1.37 -4.25
N VAL A 179 19.77 -0.60 -3.46
CA VAL A 179 19.49 0.81 -3.78
C VAL A 179 20.25 1.76 -2.85
N GLY A 180 20.22 1.52 -1.56
CA GLY A 180 20.83 2.43 -0.57
C GLY A 180 20.06 3.75 -0.40
N GLY A 181 20.78 4.78 0.10
CA GLY A 181 20.23 6.12 0.30
C GLY A 181 19.43 6.25 1.60
N LYS A 182 19.83 7.21 2.46
CA LYS A 182 19.18 7.46 3.75
C LYS A 182 17.73 7.93 3.57
N ASP A 183 17.49 8.78 2.59
CA ASP A 183 16.20 9.42 2.34
C ASP A 183 15.34 8.68 1.31
N THR A 184 15.81 7.53 0.81
CA THR A 184 15.05 6.65 -0.07
C THR A 184 14.06 5.83 0.76
N SER A 185 12.77 5.88 0.39
CA SER A 185 11.69 5.20 1.11
C SER A 185 11.94 3.70 1.28
N THR A 186 11.67 3.19 2.47
CA THR A 186 11.75 1.78 2.81
C THR A 186 10.36 1.14 2.93
N LEU A 187 10.32 -0.17 3.04
CA LEU A 187 9.07 -0.92 3.27
C LEU A 187 8.32 -0.37 4.48
N ILE A 188 9.02 -0.03 5.54
CA ILE A 188 8.49 0.52 6.79
C ILE A 188 9.32 1.74 7.20
N ASP A 189 8.75 2.92 7.07
CA ASP A 189 9.33 4.19 7.52
C ASP A 189 8.66 4.69 8.81
N GLY A 190 8.96 5.91 9.19
CA GLY A 190 8.36 6.60 10.32
C GLY A 190 9.34 6.84 11.46
N ARG A 191 8.81 7.08 12.65
CA ARG A 191 9.61 7.42 13.82
C ARG A 191 10.49 6.24 14.25
N SER A 192 11.78 6.50 14.45
CA SER A 192 12.71 5.54 15.07
C SER A 192 12.38 5.33 16.56
N LEU A 193 12.64 4.12 17.05
CA LEU A 193 12.61 3.84 18.48
C LEU A 193 13.79 4.54 19.17
N LEU A 194 13.58 5.05 20.37
CA LEU A 194 14.57 5.81 21.11
C LEU A 194 15.03 5.12 22.40
N SER A 195 14.36 4.04 22.83
CA SER A 195 14.68 3.33 24.06
C SER A 195 14.27 1.85 23.98
N GLU A 196 14.85 1.04 24.87
CA GLU A 196 14.52 -0.39 25.01
C GLU A 196 13.04 -0.62 25.38
N SER A 197 12.42 0.30 26.11
CA SER A 197 11.00 0.20 26.47
C SER A 197 10.05 0.23 25.26
N GLU A 198 10.54 0.72 24.11
CA GLU A 198 9.77 0.76 22.84
C GLU A 198 9.93 -0.52 22.00
N LEU A 199 10.75 -1.49 22.41
CA LEU A 199 10.95 -2.74 21.66
C LEU A 199 9.66 -3.54 21.45
N SER A 200 8.67 -3.38 22.32
CA SER A 200 7.33 -3.96 22.17
C SER A 200 6.56 -3.44 20.95
N GLN A 201 7.04 -2.37 20.30
CA GLN A 201 6.48 -1.81 19.07
C GLN A 201 7.05 -2.46 17.80
N LEU A 202 8.03 -3.34 17.92
CA LEU A 202 8.55 -4.12 16.78
C LEU A 202 7.56 -5.20 16.38
N GLY A 203 7.51 -5.50 15.08
CA GLY A 203 6.76 -6.63 14.55
C GLY A 203 7.60 -7.91 14.60
N VAL A 204 7.05 -8.97 15.18
CA VAL A 204 7.67 -10.30 15.17
C VAL A 204 7.05 -11.11 14.04
N LEU A 205 7.87 -11.77 13.24
CA LEU A 205 7.43 -12.46 12.03
C LEU A 205 7.73 -13.97 12.14
N LYS A 206 6.76 -14.79 11.73
CA LYS A 206 6.92 -16.23 11.54
C LYS A 206 6.87 -16.56 10.06
N LEU A 207 7.98 -17.06 9.50
CA LEU A 207 8.03 -17.43 8.09
C LEU A 207 6.99 -18.53 7.79
N GLN A 208 6.20 -18.29 6.76
CA GLN A 208 5.21 -19.24 6.22
C GLN A 208 5.73 -19.88 4.93
N GLU A 209 6.33 -19.08 4.06
CA GLU A 209 6.79 -19.51 2.75
C GLU A 209 7.98 -18.69 2.28
N CYS A 210 8.91 -19.35 1.60
CA CYS A 210 10.05 -18.75 0.91
C CYS A 210 10.14 -19.38 -0.49
N MET A 211 9.95 -18.58 -1.53
CA MET A 211 9.98 -19.04 -2.92
C MET A 211 11.11 -18.33 -3.67
N VAL A 212 11.89 -19.11 -4.39
CA VAL A 212 12.80 -18.58 -5.40
C VAL A 212 11.99 -18.41 -6.67
N LEU A 213 11.92 -17.20 -7.15
CA LEU A 213 11.28 -16.82 -8.40
C LEU A 213 12.32 -16.77 -9.53
N GLU A 214 11.88 -16.58 -10.77
CA GLU A 214 12.78 -16.46 -11.92
C GLU A 214 13.67 -15.22 -11.78
N ASN A 215 14.83 -15.28 -12.44
CA ASN A 215 15.78 -14.17 -12.55
C ASN A 215 16.24 -13.59 -11.21
N SER A 216 16.44 -14.48 -10.21
CA SER A 216 16.94 -14.15 -8.86
C SER A 216 15.99 -13.31 -8.00
N TYR A 217 14.72 -13.19 -8.37
CA TYR A 217 13.71 -12.64 -7.48
C TYR A 217 13.36 -13.65 -6.38
N LEU A 218 12.90 -13.15 -5.22
CA LEU A 218 12.41 -13.98 -4.11
C LEU A 218 11.03 -13.52 -3.70
N ARG A 219 10.19 -14.46 -3.23
CA ARG A 219 8.96 -14.12 -2.51
C ARG A 219 9.05 -14.67 -1.10
N LEU A 220 8.76 -13.82 -0.11
CA LEU A 220 8.70 -14.18 1.30
C LEU A 220 7.31 -13.88 1.87
N ARG A 221 6.73 -14.88 2.53
CA ARG A 221 5.44 -14.71 3.22
C ARG A 221 5.61 -14.99 4.69
N TYR A 222 5.16 -14.05 5.52
CA TYR A 222 5.22 -14.13 6.96
C TYR A 222 3.85 -13.94 7.59
N GLN A 223 3.61 -14.60 8.68
CA GLN A 223 2.56 -14.26 9.64
C GLN A 223 3.16 -13.31 10.68
N VAL A 224 2.43 -12.25 11.02
CA VAL A 224 2.78 -11.35 12.13
C VAL A 224 2.32 -11.99 13.44
N ILE A 225 3.21 -12.02 14.42
CA ILE A 225 2.92 -12.53 15.76
C ILE A 225 2.65 -11.34 16.68
N HIS A 226 1.47 -11.31 17.29
CA HIS A 226 1.00 -10.25 18.20
C HIS A 226 1.18 -10.63 19.66
#